data_809e725a9b36b8ba58e7dd5dc16bbd4e
#
_entry.id   809e725a9b36b8ba58e7dd5dc16bbd4e
#
_cell.length_a   1.000
_cell.length_b   1.000
_cell.length_c   1.000
_cell.angle_alpha   90.00
_cell.angle_beta   90.00
_cell.angle_gamma   90.00
#
_symmetry.space_group_name_H-M   'P 1'
#
loop_
_entity.id
_entity.type
_entity.pdbx_description
1 polymer ?
#
loop_
_entity_poly.entity_id
_entity_poly.type
_entity_poly.pdbx_seq_one_letter_code
_entity_poly.pdbx_strand_id
1 'polypeptide(L)'
;MRQKLVSFGDDFWIENEEGDRVFKVDGKMLRVRDTLFFEDTSGNALCKIQERMLRIKDSMEIEGPNGERLAMVKKALITPLRDRWVVKIGDGPDLKVQGNILDHEYDIVEDGDKIAEVSKKWFRLRDTYGVQIGEGQNDILLLAVTVAIDMMAHD
;
A
#
# COMPACT_ATOMS: atom_id res chain seq x y z
N MET A 1 -8.54 13.11 2.64
CA MET A 1 -8.35 13.12 1.17
C MET A 1 -8.52 11.73 0.61
N ARG A 2 -9.26 11.60 -0.46
CA ARG A 2 -9.52 10.31 -1.11
C ARG A 2 -8.68 10.19 -2.37
N GLN A 3 -7.88 9.15 -2.45
CA GLN A 3 -7.08 8.84 -3.62
C GLN A 3 -7.68 7.64 -4.35
N LYS A 4 -7.52 7.62 -5.65
CA LYS A 4 -8.02 6.55 -6.51
C LYS A 4 -6.82 5.77 -7.05
N LEU A 5 -6.79 4.47 -6.80
CA LEU A 5 -5.79 3.59 -7.38
C LEU A 5 -6.38 2.87 -8.57
N VAL A 6 -5.70 2.97 -9.70
CA VAL A 6 -6.09 2.31 -10.94
C VAL A 6 -4.98 1.36 -11.35
N SER A 7 -5.29 0.08 -11.40
CA SER A 7 -4.37 -0.93 -11.89
C SER A 7 -4.42 -0.98 -13.42
N PHE A 8 -3.25 -0.89 -14.04
CA PHE A 8 -3.13 -0.92 -15.50
C PHE A 8 -1.96 -1.84 -15.88
N GLY A 9 -2.29 -3.09 -16.19
CA GLY A 9 -1.26 -4.11 -16.41
C GLY A 9 -0.48 -4.37 -15.12
N ASP A 10 0.83 -4.20 -15.18
CA ASP A 10 1.72 -4.34 -14.02
C ASP A 10 1.93 -3.02 -13.27
N ASP A 11 1.36 -1.93 -13.78
CA ASP A 11 1.54 -0.60 -13.20
C ASP A 11 0.30 -0.16 -12.46
N PHE A 12 0.49 0.71 -11.47
CA PHE A 12 -0.59 1.40 -10.77
C PHE A 12 -0.47 2.90 -10.99
N TRP A 13 -1.60 3.54 -11.23
CA TRP A 13 -1.67 4.99 -11.25
C TRP A 13 -2.51 5.46 -10.06
N ILE A 14 -2.07 6.52 -9.43
CA ILE A 14 -2.79 7.11 -8.32
C ILE A 14 -3.27 8.49 -8.74
N GLU A 15 -4.59 8.68 -8.68
CA GLU A 15 -5.26 9.93 -9.03
C GLU A 15 -5.80 10.59 -7.76
N ASN A 16 -5.75 11.93 -7.72
CA ASN A 16 -6.34 12.69 -6.63
C ASN A 16 -7.86 12.83 -6.82
N GLU A 17 -8.53 13.56 -5.93
CA GLU A 17 -9.98 13.77 -5.99
C GLU A 17 -10.43 14.50 -7.26
N GLU A 18 -9.54 15.26 -7.88
CA GLU A 18 -9.79 16.01 -9.10
C GLU A 18 -9.56 15.21 -10.38
N GLY A 19 -9.11 13.96 -10.23
CA GLY A 19 -8.85 13.07 -11.35
C GLY A 19 -7.46 13.23 -11.96
N ASP A 20 -6.60 14.03 -11.37
CA ASP A 20 -5.23 14.20 -11.84
C ASP A 20 -4.34 13.07 -11.35
N ARG A 21 -3.51 12.54 -12.24
CA ARG A 21 -2.51 11.53 -11.87
C ARG A 21 -1.40 12.20 -11.09
N VAL A 22 -1.18 11.75 -9.86
CA VAL A 22 -0.19 12.35 -8.95
C VAL A 22 0.98 11.42 -8.68
N PHE A 23 0.77 10.11 -8.76
CA PHE A 23 1.83 9.12 -8.54
C PHE A 23 1.70 7.95 -9.50
N LYS A 24 2.82 7.28 -9.72
CA LYS A 24 2.88 6.05 -10.50
C LYS A 24 3.65 5.00 -9.72
N VAL A 25 3.18 3.76 -9.78
CA VAL A 25 3.92 2.61 -9.28
C VAL A 25 4.31 1.77 -10.49
N ASP A 26 5.62 1.69 -10.74
CA ASP A 26 6.15 0.92 -11.85
C ASP A 26 6.35 -0.54 -11.41
N GLY A 27 5.50 -1.41 -11.93
CA GLY A 27 5.52 -2.82 -11.60
C GLY A 27 6.41 -3.69 -12.48
N LYS A 28 7.04 -3.12 -13.51
CA LYS A 28 7.87 -3.89 -14.43
C LYS A 28 9.07 -4.54 -13.77
N MET A 29 9.64 -3.86 -12.78
CA MET A 29 10.80 -4.36 -12.07
C MET A 29 10.45 -5.48 -11.09
N LEU A 30 9.18 -5.63 -10.74
CA LEU A 30 8.74 -6.67 -9.82
C LEU A 30 9.07 -8.08 -10.34
N ARG A 31 8.90 -8.29 -11.65
CA ARG A 31 9.17 -9.59 -12.28
C ARG A 31 10.63 -10.00 -12.28
N VAL A 32 11.52 -9.02 -12.18
CA VAL A 32 12.96 -9.24 -12.29
C VAL A 32 13.65 -9.19 -10.94
N ARG A 33 13.18 -8.33 -10.03
CA ARG A 33 13.86 -8.06 -8.76
C ARG A 33 12.92 -8.03 -7.55
N ASP A 34 11.67 -8.40 -7.73
CA ASP A 34 10.63 -8.32 -6.69
C ASP A 34 10.57 -6.93 -6.06
N THR A 35 10.70 -5.91 -6.89
CA THR A 35 10.81 -4.51 -6.48
C THR A 35 9.87 -3.63 -7.28
N LEU A 36 9.13 -2.78 -6.56
CA LEU A 36 8.30 -1.74 -7.15
C LEU A 36 8.86 -0.38 -6.79
N PHE A 37 8.87 0.54 -7.75
CA PHE A 37 9.21 1.93 -7.49
C PHE A 37 7.95 2.77 -7.46
N PHE A 38 7.79 3.53 -6.39
CA PHE A 38 6.72 4.51 -6.21
C PHE A 38 7.26 5.86 -6.64
N GLU A 39 6.75 6.40 -7.73
CA GLU A 39 7.29 7.59 -8.38
C GLU A 39 6.29 8.73 -8.43
N ASP A 40 6.80 9.98 -8.44
CA ASP A 40 5.99 11.15 -8.76
C ASP A 40 5.81 11.28 -10.28
N THR A 41 5.08 12.30 -10.71
CA THR A 41 4.82 12.54 -12.14
C THR A 41 6.04 12.94 -12.94
N SER A 42 7.11 13.36 -12.27
CA SER A 42 8.38 13.71 -12.89
C SER A 42 9.34 12.53 -13.02
N GLY A 43 8.93 11.35 -12.53
CA GLY A 43 9.76 10.14 -12.58
C GLY A 43 10.71 9.99 -11.40
N ASN A 44 10.61 10.85 -10.37
CA ASN A 44 11.43 10.72 -9.19
C ASN A 44 10.90 9.62 -8.27
N ALA A 45 11.77 8.71 -7.86
CA ALA A 45 11.41 7.65 -6.93
C ALA A 45 11.23 8.24 -5.52
N LEU A 46 10.02 8.11 -4.98
CA LEU A 46 9.68 8.58 -3.64
C LEU A 46 9.90 7.49 -2.61
N CYS A 47 9.66 6.25 -2.98
CA CYS A 47 9.98 5.09 -2.17
C CYS A 47 10.09 3.85 -3.03
N LYS A 48 10.63 2.80 -2.43
CA LYS A 48 10.83 1.50 -3.06
C LYS A 48 10.13 0.45 -2.20
N ILE A 49 9.34 -0.39 -2.84
CA ILE A 49 8.64 -1.49 -2.19
C ILE A 49 9.32 -2.77 -2.62
N GLN A 50 9.87 -3.51 -1.66
CA GLN A 50 10.67 -4.69 -1.96
C GLN A 50 10.19 -5.90 -1.18
N GLU A 51 9.97 -7.02 -1.90
CA GLU A 51 9.67 -8.29 -1.27
C GLU A 51 10.90 -8.83 -0.57
N ARG A 52 10.74 -9.20 0.68
CA ARG A 52 11.80 -9.84 1.45
C ARG A 52 11.65 -11.35 1.36
N MET A 53 12.58 -11.97 0.66
CA MET A 53 12.65 -13.43 0.48
C MET A 53 13.17 -14.15 1.73
N LEU A 54 13.21 -13.49 2.86
CA LEU A 54 13.73 -14.09 4.08
C LEU A 54 12.68 -14.92 4.80
N ARG A 55 12.89 -16.21 4.85
CA ARG A 55 12.40 -17.26 5.78
C ARG A 55 11.05 -17.05 6.49
N ILE A 56 10.52 -15.86 6.53
CA ILE A 56 9.22 -15.54 7.11
C ILE A 56 8.35 -15.09 5.94
N LYS A 57 7.37 -15.89 5.69
CA LYS A 57 6.43 -15.70 4.61
C LYS A 57 5.80 -14.30 4.65
N ASP A 58 5.66 -13.74 3.48
CA ASP A 58 4.78 -12.63 3.22
C ASP A 58 5.11 -11.35 3.99
N SER A 59 6.28 -10.80 3.69
CA SER A 59 6.61 -9.45 4.14
C SER A 59 7.15 -8.63 2.98
N MET A 60 6.84 -7.34 2.98
CA MET A 60 7.40 -6.36 2.06
C MET A 60 7.96 -5.18 2.83
N GLU A 61 9.11 -4.70 2.39
CA GLU A 61 9.77 -3.55 2.98
C GLU A 61 9.57 -2.32 2.12
N ILE A 62 9.25 -1.20 2.76
CA ILE A 62 9.16 0.10 2.11
C ILE A 62 10.37 0.91 2.51
N GLU A 63 11.20 1.26 1.53
CA GLU A 63 12.40 2.05 1.72
C GLU A 63 12.20 3.45 1.15
N GLY A 64 12.78 4.45 1.81
CA GLY A 64 12.82 5.81 1.31
C GLY A 64 13.84 6.00 0.18
N PRO A 65 13.91 7.22 -0.39
CA PRO A 65 14.81 7.49 -1.51
C PRO A 65 16.30 7.35 -1.17
N ASN A 66 16.65 7.42 0.10
CA ASN A 66 18.04 7.26 0.56
C ASN A 66 18.33 5.85 1.09
N GLY A 67 17.43 4.89 0.85
CA GLY A 67 17.60 3.51 1.29
C GLY A 67 17.21 3.24 2.73
N GLU A 68 16.72 4.26 3.46
CA GLU A 68 16.23 4.09 4.82
C GLU A 68 14.93 3.29 4.85
N ARG A 69 14.79 2.40 5.84
CA ARG A 69 13.56 1.64 6.01
C ARG A 69 12.48 2.55 6.59
N LEU A 70 11.40 2.74 5.84
CA LEU A 70 10.24 3.51 6.29
C LEU A 70 9.23 2.62 6.99
N ALA A 71 9.00 1.43 6.47
CA ALA A 71 8.00 0.52 7.02
C ALA A 71 8.26 -0.91 6.58
N MET A 72 7.69 -1.86 7.31
CA MET A 72 7.64 -3.26 6.91
C MET A 72 6.21 -3.77 7.06
N VAL A 73 5.64 -4.22 5.95
CA VAL A 73 4.30 -4.79 5.91
C VAL A 73 4.41 -6.29 6.12
N LYS A 74 3.73 -6.81 7.13
CA LYS A 74 3.74 -8.24 7.46
C LYS A 74 2.33 -8.79 7.49
N LYS A 75 2.14 -9.90 6.80
CA LYS A 75 0.93 -10.67 6.90
C LYS A 75 0.96 -11.43 8.23
N ALA A 76 0.05 -11.10 9.12
CA ALA A 76 -0.06 -11.81 10.38
C ALA A 76 -0.68 -13.20 10.17
N LEU A 77 -0.52 -14.07 11.16
CA LEU A 77 -1.11 -15.41 11.13
C LEU A 77 -2.60 -15.34 10.83
N ILE A 78 -3.00 -16.05 9.78
CA ILE A 78 -4.37 -16.11 9.32
C ILE A 78 -5.22 -16.86 10.36
N THR A 79 -6.15 -16.16 11.00
CA THR A 79 -7.29 -16.84 11.62
C THR A 79 -8.31 -17.10 10.51
N PRO A 80 -9.05 -18.22 10.53
CA PRO A 80 -9.96 -18.58 9.42
C PRO A 80 -11.04 -17.55 9.11
N LEU A 81 -11.21 -16.52 9.93
CA LEU A 81 -12.31 -15.57 9.82
C LEU A 81 -11.90 -14.13 9.53
N ARG A 82 -10.61 -13.75 9.64
CA ARG A 82 -10.16 -12.36 9.39
C ARG A 82 -8.68 -12.34 9.07
N ASP A 83 -8.36 -11.72 7.95
CA ASP A 83 -6.98 -11.37 7.65
C ASP A 83 -6.57 -10.20 8.52
N ARG A 84 -5.48 -10.38 9.25
CA ARG A 84 -4.87 -9.30 10.03
C ARG A 84 -3.45 -9.11 9.54
N TRP A 85 -3.14 -7.88 9.26
CA TRP A 85 -1.81 -7.51 8.81
C TRP A 85 -1.27 -6.45 9.75
N VAL A 86 0.05 -6.43 9.89
CA VAL A 86 0.74 -5.46 10.75
C VAL A 86 1.74 -4.71 9.89
N VAL A 87 1.77 -3.39 10.05
CA VAL A 87 2.77 -2.53 9.43
C VAL A 87 3.65 -1.96 10.53
N LYS A 88 4.90 -2.35 10.53
CA LYS A 88 5.89 -1.82 11.47
C LYS A 88 6.52 -0.57 10.88
N ILE A 89 6.37 0.54 11.60
CA ILE A 89 6.90 1.84 11.19
C ILE A 89 8.05 2.21 12.11
N GLY A 90 9.28 2.15 11.61
CA GLY A 90 10.48 2.60 12.30
C GLY A 90 10.38 2.53 13.82
N ASP A 91 10.50 3.68 14.49
CA ASP A 91 10.36 3.81 15.94
C ASP A 91 8.95 4.17 16.41
N GLY A 92 8.03 4.30 15.47
CA GLY A 92 6.64 4.67 15.76
C GLY A 92 5.77 3.49 16.13
N PRO A 93 4.51 3.75 16.49
CA PRO A 93 3.56 2.67 16.79
C PRO A 93 3.25 1.86 15.52
N ASP A 94 3.00 0.57 15.73
CA ASP A 94 2.61 -0.31 14.63
C ASP A 94 1.22 0.06 14.12
N LEU A 95 1.03 -0.07 12.79
CA LEU A 95 -0.29 0.03 12.19
C LEU A 95 -0.90 -1.35 12.09
N LYS A 96 -2.21 -1.42 12.26
CA LYS A 96 -2.98 -2.64 12.09
C LYS A 96 -3.88 -2.50 10.87
N VAL A 97 -3.90 -3.53 10.04
CA VAL A 97 -4.78 -3.58 8.86
C VAL A 97 -5.87 -4.59 9.15
N GLN A 98 -7.12 -4.15 9.10
CA GLN A 98 -8.27 -4.96 9.50
C GLN A 98 -9.37 -4.89 8.44
N GLY A 99 -9.90 -6.04 8.06
CA GLY A 99 -11.03 -6.13 7.15
C GLY A 99 -10.86 -7.18 6.07
N ASN A 100 -11.61 -7.04 4.99
CA ASN A 100 -11.54 -7.94 3.85
C ASN A 100 -10.50 -7.43 2.86
N ILE A 101 -9.28 -7.91 3.03
CA ILE A 101 -8.13 -7.44 2.24
C ILE A 101 -8.22 -7.88 0.79
N LEU A 102 -8.69 -9.10 0.55
CA LEU A 102 -8.83 -9.63 -0.82
C LEU A 102 -9.81 -8.81 -1.66
N ASP A 103 -10.85 -8.28 -1.03
CA ASP A 103 -11.87 -7.49 -1.73
C ASP A 103 -11.62 -5.99 -1.65
N HIS A 104 -10.47 -5.55 -1.18
CA HIS A 104 -10.13 -4.14 -1.01
C HIS A 104 -11.15 -3.38 -0.16
N GLU A 105 -11.55 -3.99 0.95
CA GLU A 105 -12.46 -3.38 1.93
C GLU A 105 -11.83 -3.52 3.31
N TYR A 106 -10.97 -2.57 3.68
CA TYR A 106 -10.26 -2.65 4.95
C TYR A 106 -9.88 -1.28 5.51
N ASP A 107 -9.54 -1.26 6.78
CA ASP A 107 -9.10 -0.07 7.50
C ASP A 107 -7.65 -0.22 7.92
N ILE A 108 -6.93 0.90 7.96
CA ILE A 108 -5.61 1.01 8.57
C ILE A 108 -5.77 1.78 9.86
N VAL A 109 -5.34 1.18 10.97
CA VAL A 109 -5.59 1.67 12.32
C VAL A 109 -4.27 1.87 13.06
N GLU A 110 -4.14 3.01 13.73
CA GLU A 110 -3.02 3.35 14.61
C GLU A 110 -3.55 3.66 16.01
N ASP A 111 -3.11 2.91 17.02
CA ASP A 111 -3.53 3.09 18.42
C ASP A 111 -5.07 3.16 18.60
N GLY A 112 -5.79 2.34 17.85
CA GLY A 112 -7.25 2.28 17.91
C GLY A 112 -7.97 3.30 17.03
N ASP A 113 -7.26 4.25 16.43
CA ASP A 113 -7.83 5.26 15.55
C ASP A 113 -7.65 4.88 14.08
N LYS A 114 -8.74 4.93 13.31
CA LYS A 114 -8.69 4.70 11.88
C LYS A 114 -7.99 5.87 11.19
N ILE A 115 -6.83 5.62 10.57
CA ILE A 115 -6.07 6.65 9.87
C ILE A 115 -6.23 6.58 8.35
N ALA A 116 -6.67 5.43 7.83
CA ALA A 116 -7.00 5.31 6.41
C ALA A 116 -8.04 4.22 6.20
N GLU A 117 -8.77 4.33 5.10
CA GLU A 117 -9.77 3.35 4.70
C GLU A 117 -9.59 3.06 3.21
N VAL A 118 -9.61 1.77 2.86
CA VAL A 118 -9.52 1.32 1.47
C VAL A 118 -10.86 0.69 1.10
N SER A 119 -11.43 1.10 -0.02
CA SER A 119 -12.73 0.57 -0.45
C SER A 119 -12.91 0.67 -1.96
N LYS A 120 -13.57 -0.33 -2.52
CA LYS A 120 -14.04 -0.34 -3.92
C LYS A 120 -15.37 0.39 -4.08
N LYS A 121 -16.14 0.52 -3.02
CA LYS A 121 -17.52 1.02 -3.10
C LYS A 121 -17.65 2.45 -3.63
N TRP A 122 -16.56 3.20 -3.58
CA TRP A 122 -16.56 4.58 -4.07
C TRP A 122 -16.42 4.69 -5.59
N PHE A 123 -16.06 3.60 -6.26
CA PHE A 123 -15.85 3.58 -7.71
C PHE A 123 -16.52 2.36 -8.33
N ARG A 124 -17.09 2.56 -9.52
CA ARG A 124 -17.76 1.50 -10.27
C ARG A 124 -16.87 0.83 -11.32
N LEU A 125 -15.66 1.32 -11.50
CA LEU A 125 -14.73 0.82 -12.49
C LEU A 125 -14.02 -0.44 -11.98
N ARG A 126 -13.79 -1.38 -12.88
CA ARG A 126 -12.99 -2.57 -12.61
C ARG A 126 -11.57 -2.17 -12.22
N ASP A 127 -10.97 -2.96 -11.35
CA ASP A 127 -9.58 -2.79 -10.93
C ASP A 127 -9.26 -1.40 -10.38
N THR A 128 -10.28 -0.79 -9.80
CA THR A 128 -10.19 0.54 -9.20
C THR A 128 -10.70 0.48 -7.78
N TYR A 129 -9.94 1.04 -6.85
CA TYR A 129 -10.36 1.19 -5.48
C TYR A 129 -9.86 2.52 -4.93
N GLY A 130 -10.49 3.00 -3.88
CA GLY A 130 -10.13 4.27 -3.27
C GLY A 130 -9.40 4.07 -1.96
N VAL A 131 -8.55 5.01 -1.63
CA VAL A 131 -7.89 5.11 -0.34
C VAL A 131 -8.23 6.49 0.23
N GLN A 132 -8.93 6.50 1.35
CA GLN A 132 -9.24 7.72 2.07
C GLN A 132 -8.27 7.85 3.24
N ILE A 133 -7.46 8.89 3.23
CA ILE A 133 -6.41 9.11 4.22
C ILE A 133 -6.82 10.27 5.11
N GLY A 134 -6.70 10.08 6.43
CA GLY A 134 -7.00 11.11 7.41
C GLY A 134 -6.06 12.31 7.31
N GLU A 135 -6.54 13.48 7.73
CA GLU A 135 -5.72 14.68 7.77
C GLU A 135 -4.50 14.50 8.65
N GLY A 136 -3.37 15.09 8.22
CA GLY A 136 -2.13 15.05 8.97
C GLY A 136 -1.36 13.74 8.87
N GLN A 137 -1.86 12.75 8.13
CA GLN A 137 -1.17 11.49 7.94
C GLN A 137 -0.19 11.56 6.77
N ASN A 138 0.78 10.66 6.74
CA ASN A 138 1.75 10.57 5.66
C ASN A 138 1.13 9.86 4.44
N ASP A 139 0.66 10.63 3.47
CA ASP A 139 -0.05 10.12 2.30
C ASP A 139 0.80 9.13 1.49
N ILE A 140 2.05 9.49 1.21
CA ILE A 140 2.94 8.64 0.41
C ILE A 140 3.18 7.30 1.08
N LEU A 141 3.46 7.31 2.37
CA LEU A 141 3.68 6.07 3.12
C LEU A 141 2.45 5.19 3.12
N LEU A 142 1.26 5.75 3.40
CA LEU A 142 0.03 4.98 3.44
C LEU A 142 -0.38 4.45 2.07
N LEU A 143 -0.14 5.21 1.01
CA LEU A 143 -0.36 4.73 -0.36
C LEU A 143 0.60 3.59 -0.71
N ALA A 144 1.87 3.71 -0.32
CA ALA A 144 2.85 2.65 -0.53
C ALA A 144 2.50 1.38 0.25
N VAL A 145 2.02 1.53 1.48
CA VAL A 145 1.51 0.41 2.29
C VAL A 145 0.35 -0.27 1.59
N THR A 146 -0.59 0.50 1.05
CA THR A 146 -1.75 -0.03 0.32
C THR A 146 -1.33 -0.84 -0.90
N VAL A 147 -0.37 -0.31 -1.68
CA VAL A 147 0.17 -1.03 -2.84
C VAL A 147 0.86 -2.32 -2.42
N ALA A 148 1.66 -2.29 -1.35
CA ALA A 148 2.33 -3.47 -0.83
C ALA A 148 1.32 -4.55 -0.41
N ILE A 149 0.27 -4.16 0.29
CA ILE A 149 -0.81 -5.08 0.70
C ILE A 149 -1.47 -5.70 -0.53
N ASP A 150 -1.78 -4.89 -1.55
CA ASP A 150 -2.41 -5.37 -2.78
C ASP A 150 -1.54 -6.41 -3.47
N MET A 151 -0.25 -6.14 -3.59
CA MET A 151 0.69 -7.07 -4.20
C MET A 151 0.78 -8.38 -3.42
N MET A 152 0.86 -8.31 -2.11
CA MET A 152 0.94 -9.50 -1.25
C MET A 152 -0.35 -10.31 -1.26
N ALA A 153 -1.50 -9.65 -1.30
CA ALA A 153 -2.80 -10.31 -1.24
C ALA A 153 -3.17 -11.02 -2.55
N HIS A 154 -2.69 -10.53 -3.69
CA HIS A 154 -3.05 -11.00 -5.02
C HIS A 154 -1.91 -11.70 -5.75
N ASP A 155 -0.89 -12.05 -5.03
CA ASP A 155 0.26 -12.77 -5.57
C ASP A 155 -0.05 -14.26 -5.74
#